data_c5ab8f4c976e16578f877a3a9eaa92d4
#
_entry.id   c5ab8f4c976e16578f877a3a9eaa92d4
#
_cell.length_a   1.000
_cell.length_b   1.000
_cell.length_c   1.000
_cell.angle_alpha   90.00
_cell.angle_beta   90.00
_cell.angle_gamma   90.00
#
_symmetry.space_group_name_H-M   'P 1'
#
loop_
_entity.id
_entity.type
_entity.pdbx_description
1 polymer ?
#
loop_
_entity_poly.entity_id
_entity_poly.type
_entity_poly.pdbx_seq_one_letter_code
_entity_poly.pdbx_strand_id
1 'polypeptide(L)'
;IKTATELASKIHGKRLPITLSIDPDYYYLGRIQCSSDKISFMRSAYEITATCDPYKYAQTESSAVCGAGTTAVLNNGDEIVSPTFTASVEGMTVALNGGATYSIAQVGKAVKIPELLLLPGANNVTVTGTGNVVLTWREGVL
;
A
#
# COMPACT_ATOMS: atom_id res chain seq x y z
N ILE A 1 -11.76 -11.68 31.47
CA ILE A 1 -12.78 -10.63 31.30
C ILE A 1 -12.16 -9.25 31.32
N LYS A 2 -11.35 -8.94 32.29
CA LYS A 2 -10.63 -7.68 32.37
C LYS A 2 -9.75 -7.45 31.11
N THR A 3 -9.03 -8.48 30.70
CA THR A 3 -8.17 -8.44 29.50
C THR A 3 -8.97 -8.19 28.22
N ALA A 4 -10.15 -8.84 28.07
CA ALA A 4 -11.00 -8.64 26.89
C ALA A 4 -11.57 -7.22 26.86
N THR A 5 -11.97 -6.67 27.99
CA THR A 5 -12.44 -5.28 28.10
C THR A 5 -11.32 -4.29 27.77
N GLU A 6 -10.11 -4.54 28.26
CA GLU A 6 -8.94 -3.73 27.94
C GLU A 6 -8.60 -3.75 26.45
N LEU A 7 -8.66 -4.92 25.83
CA LEU A 7 -8.45 -5.05 24.39
C LEU A 7 -9.53 -4.29 23.61
N ALA A 8 -10.79 -4.50 23.93
CA ALA A 8 -11.89 -3.81 23.28
C ALA A 8 -11.77 -2.28 23.37
N SER A 9 -11.37 -1.75 24.52
CA SER A 9 -11.18 -0.31 24.70
C SER A 9 -10.04 0.26 23.86
N LYS A 10 -9.04 -0.56 23.55
CA LYS A 10 -7.90 -0.15 22.74
C LYS A 10 -8.17 -0.13 21.24
N ILE A 11 -9.02 -1.01 20.76
CA ILE A 11 -9.24 -1.20 19.31
C ILE A 11 -10.59 -0.67 18.81
N HIS A 12 -11.59 -0.56 19.69
CA HIS A 12 -12.92 -0.12 19.29
C HIS A 12 -12.92 1.27 18.65
N GLY A 13 -13.56 1.41 17.51
CA GLY A 13 -13.67 2.66 16.76
C GLY A 13 -12.43 3.06 15.97
N LYS A 14 -11.35 2.32 16.07
CA LYS A 14 -10.09 2.63 15.36
C LYS A 14 -10.05 1.97 13.99
N ARG A 15 -9.38 2.62 13.07
CA ARG A 15 -9.01 2.05 11.78
C ARG A 15 -7.63 1.40 11.91
N LEU A 16 -7.58 0.09 11.78
CA LEU A 16 -6.38 -0.70 12.04
C LEU A 16 -6.09 -1.66 10.88
N PRO A 17 -4.81 -2.01 10.66
CA PRO A 17 -4.45 -3.12 9.79
C PRO A 17 -4.80 -4.45 10.47
N ILE A 18 -5.37 -5.37 9.69
CA ILE A 18 -5.80 -6.68 10.16
C ILE A 18 -5.16 -7.73 9.28
N THR A 19 -4.36 -8.59 9.88
CA THR A 19 -3.73 -9.71 9.19
C THR A 19 -4.39 -11.01 9.64
N LEU A 20 -4.82 -11.82 8.67
CA LEU A 20 -5.38 -13.14 8.94
C LEU A 20 -4.28 -14.20 8.91
N SER A 21 -4.33 -15.14 9.83
CA SER A 21 -3.35 -16.24 9.90
C SER A 21 -3.36 -17.14 8.66
N ILE A 22 -4.48 -17.20 7.95
CA ILE A 22 -4.63 -17.95 6.71
C ILE A 22 -4.07 -17.23 5.48
N ASP A 23 -3.79 -15.93 5.60
CA ASP A 23 -3.27 -15.09 4.51
C ASP A 23 -2.28 -14.06 5.07
N PRO A 24 -1.11 -14.51 5.55
CA PRO A 24 -0.18 -13.66 6.29
C PRO A 24 0.56 -12.64 5.43
N ASP A 25 0.55 -12.79 4.10
CA ASP A 25 1.26 -11.90 3.19
C ASP A 25 0.52 -10.60 2.90
N TYR A 26 -0.73 -10.50 3.36
CA TYR A 26 -1.61 -9.35 3.15
C TYR A 26 -2.23 -8.88 4.45
N TYR A 27 -2.70 -7.63 4.45
CA TYR A 27 -3.51 -7.10 5.53
C TYR A 27 -4.70 -6.33 4.97
N TYR A 28 -5.76 -6.26 5.76
CA TYR A 28 -6.94 -5.44 5.48
C TYR A 28 -6.87 -4.18 6.34
N LEU A 29 -7.29 -3.06 5.81
CA LEU A 29 -7.53 -1.85 6.60
C LEU A 29 -9.02 -1.76 6.91
N GLY A 30 -9.35 -1.73 8.19
CA GLY A 30 -10.74 -1.73 8.61
C GLY A 30 -10.97 -0.96 9.90
N ARG A 31 -12.19 -0.46 10.04
CA ARG A 31 -12.66 0.13 11.28
C ARG A 31 -13.23 -0.97 12.16
N ILE A 32 -12.73 -1.02 13.39
CA ILE A 32 -13.07 -2.07 14.35
C ILE A 32 -14.25 -1.65 15.19
N GLN A 33 -15.18 -2.57 15.38
CA GLN A 33 -16.27 -2.46 16.35
C GLN A 33 -16.23 -3.68 17.25
N CYS A 34 -16.28 -3.43 18.55
CA CYS A 34 -16.38 -4.48 19.55
C CYS A 34 -17.75 -4.40 20.24
N SER A 35 -18.42 -5.52 20.30
CA SER A 35 -19.65 -5.69 21.08
C SER A 35 -19.48 -6.83 22.06
N SER A 36 -20.22 -6.79 23.17
CA SER A 36 -20.19 -7.86 24.16
C SER A 36 -21.62 -8.29 24.51
N ASP A 37 -21.81 -9.59 24.52
CA ASP A 37 -23.06 -10.21 24.98
C ASP A 37 -22.78 -11.00 26.25
N LYS A 38 -23.60 -10.77 27.26
CA LYS A 38 -23.53 -11.51 28.51
C LYS A 38 -24.34 -12.79 28.32
N ILE A 39 -23.64 -13.92 28.19
CA ILE A 39 -24.29 -15.22 28.00
C ILE A 39 -24.78 -15.79 29.31
N SER A 40 -24.02 -15.62 30.39
CA SER A 40 -24.36 -16.08 31.72
C SER A 40 -23.71 -15.21 32.78
N PHE A 41 -24.03 -15.48 34.05
CA PHE A 41 -23.47 -14.75 35.17
C PHE A 41 -21.92 -14.73 35.20
N MET A 42 -21.31 -15.80 34.78
CA MET A 42 -19.85 -15.94 34.79
C MET A 42 -19.20 -15.97 33.38
N ARG A 43 -19.99 -15.70 32.35
CA ARG A 43 -19.51 -15.88 30.97
C ARG A 43 -19.98 -14.73 30.09
N SER A 44 -19.05 -14.13 29.36
CA SER A 44 -19.30 -13.11 28.37
C SER A 44 -18.70 -13.50 27.04
N ALA A 45 -19.36 -13.17 25.94
CA ALA A 45 -18.84 -13.30 24.61
C ALA A 45 -18.60 -11.91 24.03
N TYR A 46 -17.49 -11.77 23.30
CA TYR A 46 -17.16 -10.54 22.57
C TYR A 46 -17.19 -10.83 21.09
N GLU A 47 -17.83 -9.95 20.35
CA GLU A 47 -17.81 -9.97 18.91
C GLU A 47 -16.96 -8.81 18.41
N ILE A 48 -15.98 -9.10 17.55
CA ILE A 48 -15.14 -8.11 16.92
C ILE A 48 -15.49 -8.10 15.44
N THR A 49 -15.98 -6.96 14.97
CA THR A 49 -16.34 -6.76 13.57
C THR A 49 -15.45 -5.70 12.96
N ALA A 50 -14.98 -5.94 11.75
CA ALA A 50 -14.19 -4.97 11.00
C ALA A 50 -14.89 -4.65 9.68
N THR A 51 -15.09 -3.36 9.41
CA THR A 51 -15.54 -2.89 8.10
C THR A 51 -14.30 -2.45 7.33
N CYS A 52 -13.90 -3.25 6.35
CA CYS A 52 -12.64 -3.11 5.65
C CYS A 52 -12.78 -2.41 4.29
N ASP A 53 -11.69 -1.79 3.84
CA ASP A 53 -11.54 -1.34 2.47
C ASP A 53 -11.70 -2.55 1.51
N PRO A 54 -12.11 -2.33 0.24
CA PRO A 54 -12.35 -3.43 -0.69
C PRO A 54 -11.10 -4.21 -1.08
N TYR A 55 -9.91 -3.62 -0.91
CA TYR A 55 -8.65 -4.26 -1.23
C TYR A 55 -7.94 -4.75 0.02
N LYS A 56 -7.24 -5.88 -0.10
CA LYS A 56 -6.19 -6.25 0.85
C LYS A 56 -4.85 -5.76 0.32
N TYR A 57 -3.95 -5.38 1.21
CA TYR A 57 -2.69 -4.75 0.87
C TYR A 57 -1.52 -5.67 1.18
N ALA A 58 -0.52 -5.69 0.30
CA ALA A 58 0.68 -6.50 0.52
C ALA A 58 1.45 -5.99 1.76
N GLN A 59 1.93 -6.92 2.58
CA GLN A 59 2.76 -6.60 3.76
C GLN A 59 4.09 -5.96 3.34
N THR A 60 4.64 -6.42 2.22
CA THR A 60 5.89 -5.93 1.68
C THR A 60 5.62 -4.98 0.51
N GLU A 61 6.26 -3.82 0.51
CA GLU A 61 6.22 -2.92 -0.63
C GLU A 61 6.96 -3.51 -1.82
N SER A 62 6.40 -3.29 -3.01
CA SER A 62 7.07 -3.63 -4.27
C SER A 62 8.02 -2.52 -4.67
N SER A 63 9.14 -2.88 -5.26
CA SER A 63 10.12 -1.91 -5.78
C SER A 63 10.72 -2.37 -7.09
N ALA A 64 11.14 -1.42 -7.91
CA ALA A 64 11.84 -1.69 -9.15
C ALA A 64 12.84 -0.59 -9.44
N VAL A 65 14.01 -0.99 -9.97
CA VAL A 65 15.05 -0.07 -10.44
C VAL A 65 14.94 0.07 -11.94
N CYS A 66 14.69 1.28 -12.43
CA CYS A 66 14.55 1.58 -13.85
C CYS A 66 15.75 2.40 -14.32
N GLY A 67 16.50 1.87 -15.28
CA GLY A 67 17.64 2.55 -15.87
C GLY A 67 17.24 3.53 -16.97
N ALA A 68 18.01 4.58 -17.12
CA ALA A 68 17.82 5.56 -18.20
C ALA A 68 17.99 4.92 -19.58
N GLY A 69 17.19 5.38 -20.54
CA GLY A 69 17.25 4.92 -21.91
C GLY A 69 16.58 3.57 -22.17
N THR A 70 15.95 2.97 -21.19
CA THR A 70 15.21 1.72 -21.33
C THR A 70 13.76 1.89 -20.86
N THR A 71 12.88 1.03 -21.40
CA THR A 71 11.50 0.92 -20.93
C THR A 71 11.37 -0.36 -20.13
N ALA A 72 10.97 -0.23 -18.87
CA ALA A 72 10.72 -1.37 -18.00
C ALA A 72 9.21 -1.65 -17.91
N VAL A 73 8.85 -2.91 -17.69
CA VAL A 73 7.48 -3.32 -17.44
C VAL A 73 7.34 -3.68 -15.97
N LEU A 74 6.44 -2.99 -15.26
CA LEU A 74 6.15 -3.23 -13.85
C LEU A 74 4.74 -3.78 -13.70
N ASN A 75 4.59 -4.77 -12.83
CA ASN A 75 3.28 -5.33 -12.53
C ASN A 75 2.76 -4.77 -11.20
N ASN A 76 1.58 -4.20 -11.24
CA ASN A 76 0.84 -3.75 -10.07
C ASN A 76 -0.29 -4.74 -9.77
N GLY A 77 -0.87 -4.67 -8.57
CA GLY A 77 -2.07 -5.41 -8.19
C GLY A 77 -3.33 -4.85 -8.86
N ASP A 78 -4.45 -4.94 -8.16
CA ASP A 78 -5.77 -4.57 -8.70
C ASP A 78 -6.15 -3.10 -8.45
N GLU A 79 -5.50 -2.45 -7.50
CA GLU A 79 -5.75 -1.05 -7.15
C GLU A 79 -4.81 -0.10 -7.89
N ILE A 80 -5.35 1.02 -8.36
CA ILE A 80 -4.53 2.12 -8.89
C ILE A 80 -3.75 2.73 -7.72
N VAL A 81 -2.42 2.83 -7.86
CA VAL A 81 -1.55 3.34 -6.81
C VAL A 81 -0.67 4.48 -7.30
N SER A 82 -0.29 5.37 -6.39
CA SER A 82 0.68 6.42 -6.63
C SER A 82 2.04 5.96 -6.10
N PRO A 83 3.00 5.58 -6.98
CA PRO A 83 4.31 5.14 -6.53
C PRO A 83 5.16 6.31 -6.06
N THR A 84 6.19 6.00 -5.28
CA THR A 84 7.27 6.94 -4.99
C THR A 84 8.41 6.76 -5.98
N PHE A 85 9.09 7.84 -6.29
CA PHE A 85 10.22 7.86 -7.23
C PHE A 85 11.47 8.38 -6.50
N THR A 86 12.55 7.65 -6.60
CA THR A 86 13.84 8.04 -6.03
C THR A 86 14.88 8.08 -7.13
N ALA A 87 15.36 9.27 -7.48
CA ALA A 87 16.39 9.46 -8.49
C ALA A 87 17.79 9.30 -7.92
N SER A 88 18.68 8.66 -8.65
CA SER A 88 20.08 8.49 -8.23
C SER A 88 20.95 9.71 -8.54
N VAL A 89 20.57 10.49 -9.56
CA VAL A 89 21.28 11.71 -10.00
C VAL A 89 20.28 12.80 -10.40
N GLU A 90 20.75 14.01 -10.57
CA GLU A 90 19.94 15.14 -11.04
C GLU A 90 19.55 14.96 -12.52
N GLY A 91 18.46 15.60 -12.92
CA GLY A 91 18.01 15.64 -14.31
C GLY A 91 17.28 14.38 -14.78
N MET A 92 16.90 13.51 -13.86
CA MET A 92 16.10 12.33 -14.20
C MET A 92 14.65 12.69 -14.49
N THR A 93 14.08 12.07 -15.50
CA THR A 93 12.66 12.21 -15.84
C THR A 93 12.01 10.83 -15.95
N VAL A 94 10.70 10.78 -15.75
CA VAL A 94 9.94 9.55 -15.81
C VAL A 94 8.61 9.77 -16.52
N ALA A 95 8.20 8.77 -17.31
CA ALA A 95 6.88 8.70 -17.94
C ALA A 95 6.30 7.30 -17.73
N LEU A 96 5.00 7.23 -17.50
CA LEU A 96 4.27 5.98 -17.35
C LEU A 96 3.31 5.77 -18.51
N ASN A 97 3.30 4.55 -19.06
CA ASN A 97 2.34 4.10 -20.06
C ASN A 97 2.24 5.01 -21.31
N GLY A 98 3.37 5.56 -21.74
CA GLY A 98 3.42 6.46 -22.90
C GLY A 98 2.82 7.84 -22.68
N GLY A 99 2.56 8.22 -21.42
CA GLY A 99 2.04 9.53 -21.06
C GLY A 99 3.10 10.63 -21.04
N ALA A 100 2.74 11.76 -20.44
CA ALA A 100 3.64 12.90 -20.31
C ALA A 100 4.85 12.59 -19.45
N THR A 101 5.96 13.26 -19.72
CA THR A 101 7.22 13.11 -18.99
C THR A 101 7.28 14.14 -17.86
N TYR A 102 7.67 13.69 -16.67
CA TYR A 102 7.80 14.51 -15.48
C TYR A 102 9.22 14.45 -14.93
N SER A 103 9.72 15.58 -14.45
CA SER A 103 11.04 15.69 -13.84
C SER A 103 10.98 15.31 -12.35
N ILE A 104 12.02 14.63 -11.89
CA ILE A 104 12.20 14.31 -10.47
C ILE A 104 13.06 15.41 -9.86
N ALA A 105 12.48 16.21 -8.97
CA ALA A 105 13.10 17.42 -8.46
C ALA A 105 14.20 17.19 -7.43
N GLN A 106 14.21 16.02 -6.75
CA GLN A 106 15.14 15.75 -5.66
C GLN A 106 15.90 14.46 -5.88
N VAL A 107 17.18 14.45 -5.53
CA VAL A 107 18.06 13.28 -5.61
C VAL A 107 18.10 12.57 -4.26
N GLY A 108 18.02 11.24 -4.29
CA GLY A 108 18.17 10.39 -3.11
C GLY A 108 16.98 10.41 -2.15
N LYS A 109 15.89 11.07 -2.50
CA LYS A 109 14.65 11.11 -1.71
C LYS A 109 13.49 10.54 -2.49
N ALA A 110 12.65 9.78 -1.81
CA ALA A 110 11.39 9.29 -2.36
C ALA A 110 10.39 10.44 -2.49
N VAL A 111 9.94 10.71 -3.70
CA VAL A 111 8.95 11.75 -4.00
C VAL A 111 7.77 11.15 -4.73
N LYS A 112 6.59 11.73 -4.52
CA LYS A 112 5.38 11.38 -5.29
C LYS A 112 5.13 12.43 -6.35
N ILE A 113 4.73 11.97 -7.53
CA ILE A 113 4.25 12.82 -8.63
C ILE A 113 2.77 12.49 -8.80
N PRO A 114 1.86 13.38 -8.41
CA PRO A 114 0.41 13.06 -8.36
C PRO A 114 -0.19 12.64 -9.70
N GLU A 115 0.37 13.10 -10.80
CA GLU A 115 -0.08 12.80 -12.16
C GLU A 115 0.35 11.41 -12.63
N LEU A 116 1.32 10.79 -11.98
CA LEU A 116 1.85 9.48 -12.34
C LEU A 116 1.25 8.41 -11.42
N LEU A 117 0.41 7.56 -12.01
CA LEU A 117 -0.27 6.47 -11.33
C LEU A 117 0.05 5.14 -12.02
N LEU A 118 0.27 4.10 -11.22
CA LEU A 118 0.34 2.73 -11.71
C LEU A 118 -1.08 2.19 -11.85
N LEU A 119 -1.44 1.77 -13.06
CA LEU A 119 -2.72 1.12 -13.34
C LEU A 119 -2.68 -0.35 -12.92
N PRO A 120 -3.84 -1.00 -12.75
CA PRO A 120 -3.87 -2.44 -12.49
C PRO A 120 -3.13 -3.22 -13.57
N GLY A 121 -2.39 -4.24 -13.16
CA GLY A 121 -1.63 -5.10 -14.06
C GLY A 121 -0.31 -4.50 -14.55
N ALA A 122 0.03 -4.71 -15.81
CA ALA A 122 1.30 -4.31 -16.39
C ALA A 122 1.34 -2.80 -16.70
N ASN A 123 2.45 -2.16 -16.35
CA ASN A 123 2.72 -0.75 -16.62
C ASN A 123 4.08 -0.59 -17.27
N ASN A 124 4.16 0.27 -18.29
CA ASN A 124 5.42 0.61 -18.95
C ASN A 124 6.00 1.87 -18.30
N VAL A 125 7.26 1.79 -17.89
CA VAL A 125 7.98 2.91 -17.26
C VAL A 125 9.15 3.28 -18.15
N THR A 126 9.21 4.54 -18.58
CA THR A 126 10.31 5.08 -19.36
C THR A 126 11.04 6.14 -18.54
N VAL A 127 12.33 5.94 -18.36
CA VAL A 127 13.20 6.84 -17.59
C VAL A 127 14.24 7.43 -18.53
N THR A 128 14.46 8.74 -18.42
CA THR A 128 15.52 9.44 -19.16
C THR A 128 16.44 10.18 -18.21
N GLY A 129 17.70 10.35 -18.63
CA GLY A 129 18.74 10.95 -17.82
C GLY A 129 20.02 10.13 -17.87
N THR A 130 20.86 10.23 -16.85
CA THR A 130 22.17 9.56 -16.79
C THR A 130 22.29 8.52 -15.67
N GLY A 131 21.23 8.33 -14.88
CA GLY A 131 21.22 7.42 -13.74
C GLY A 131 20.03 6.49 -13.73
N ASN A 132 19.58 6.14 -12.55
CA ASN A 132 18.47 5.24 -12.30
C ASN A 132 17.39 5.91 -11.47
N VAL A 133 16.16 5.41 -11.61
CA VAL A 133 15.02 5.77 -10.75
C VAL A 133 14.49 4.51 -10.11
N VAL A 134 14.35 4.53 -8.80
CA VAL A 134 13.71 3.45 -8.04
C VAL A 134 12.25 3.83 -7.81
N LEU A 135 11.34 2.97 -8.25
CA LEU A 135 9.92 3.08 -7.96
C LEU A 135 9.58 2.16 -6.81
N THR A 136 8.77 2.66 -5.86
CA THR A 136 8.28 1.88 -4.73
C THR A 136 6.78 2.10 -4.59
N TRP A 137 6.04 1.02 -4.46
CA TRP A 137 4.58 1.06 -4.30
C TRP A 137 4.09 -0.11 -3.47
N ARG A 138 2.88 -0.03 -2.98
CA ARG A 138 2.23 -1.12 -2.26
C ARG A 138 1.04 -1.62 -3.06
N GLU A 139 1.02 -2.90 -3.37
CA GLU A 139 -0.06 -3.50 -4.13
C GLU A 139 -1.31 -3.69 -3.27
N GLY A 140 -2.47 -3.34 -3.84
CA GLY A 140 -3.77 -3.70 -3.32
C GLY A 140 -4.42 -4.74 -4.23
N VAL A 141 -4.98 -5.81 -3.65
CA VAL A 141 -5.56 -6.96 -4.36
C VAL A 141 -7.00 -7.17 -3.88
N LEU A 142 -7.91 -7.47 -4.79
CA LEU A 142 -9.32 -7.82 -4.47
C LEU A 142 -9.46 -9.20 -3.83
#